data_ff0dfc09a40742b906c05c9118281b20
#
_entry.id   ff0dfc09a40742b906c05c9118281b20
#
_cell.length_a   1.000
_cell.length_b   1.000
_cell.length_c   1.000
_cell.angle_alpha   90.00
_cell.angle_beta   90.00
_cell.angle_gamma   90.00
#
_symmetry.space_group_name_H-M   'P 1'
#
loop_
_entity.id
_entity.type
_entity.pdbx_description
1 polymer ?
#
loop_
_entity_poly.entity_id
_entity_poly.type
_entity_poly.pdbx_seq_one_letter_code
_entity_poly.pdbx_strand_id
1 'polypeptide(L)'
;MKSPVFLFILSGILFATLDAIAKLLVQETNLIAVVWSRFFGQSLLAVPVAYYFLGAHFWKTHHLQLQLFRSVLLVATSTLFFAGLYWLPLAEASSITFTAPIWVAILSKPILGEEVGLKEWIIAGIGFMGILFIVRPGTAIYHWAALLLVLMALVNAIFQLITRKLTRDSAYTTFFYSGLVGLAAASTLLPFAEPLPNLSITAWILFALLGLLGGVAHLLVVLALYQMRPHQLTPLVFLQLIWAVAYGYLIFNELPDGWSVIGMILIASSGAWLIWNHHASAPQKTQIDGR
;
A
#
# COMPACT_ATOMS: atom_id res chain seq x y z
N MET A 1 5.41 -13.65 -20.90
CA MET A 1 5.01 -13.01 -19.60
C MET A 1 4.84 -11.52 -19.84
N LYS A 2 3.80 -10.88 -19.24
CA LYS A 2 3.62 -9.42 -19.36
C LYS A 2 4.75 -8.70 -18.61
N SER A 3 5.19 -7.54 -19.14
CA SER A 3 6.23 -6.73 -18.52
C SER A 3 5.91 -6.43 -17.02
N PRO A 4 6.83 -6.64 -16.10
CA PRO A 4 6.62 -6.35 -14.66
C PRO A 4 6.27 -4.88 -14.43
N VAL A 5 6.80 -3.97 -15.24
CA VAL A 5 6.42 -2.55 -15.23
C VAL A 5 4.93 -2.38 -15.55
N PHE A 6 4.42 -3.08 -16.57
CA PHE A 6 2.99 -3.04 -16.90
C PHE A 6 2.12 -3.60 -15.76
N LEU A 7 2.52 -4.73 -15.15
CA LEU A 7 1.79 -5.30 -14.01
C LEU A 7 1.73 -4.31 -12.84
N PHE A 8 2.83 -3.60 -12.57
CA PHE A 8 2.92 -2.65 -11.48
C PHE A 8 2.10 -1.38 -11.75
N ILE A 9 2.15 -0.82 -12.96
CA ILE A 9 1.31 0.33 -13.35
C ILE A 9 -0.17 -0.03 -13.26
N LEU A 10 -0.55 -1.19 -13.78
CA LEU A 10 -1.94 -1.66 -13.72
C LEU A 10 -2.39 -1.83 -12.26
N SER A 11 -1.54 -2.37 -11.39
CA SER A 11 -1.86 -2.48 -9.96
C SER A 11 -2.09 -1.12 -9.31
N GLY A 12 -1.30 -0.10 -9.67
CA GLY A 12 -1.48 1.27 -9.18
C GLY A 12 -2.83 1.88 -9.57
N ILE A 13 -3.27 1.66 -10.81
CA ILE A 13 -4.62 2.09 -11.28
C ILE A 13 -5.71 1.37 -10.47
N LEU A 14 -5.57 0.05 -10.30
CA LEU A 14 -6.55 -0.76 -9.56
C LEU A 14 -6.61 -0.37 -8.08
N PHE A 15 -5.47 -0.07 -7.44
CA PHE A 15 -5.46 0.44 -6.07
C PHE A 15 -6.11 1.83 -5.97
N ALA A 16 -5.81 2.76 -6.86
CA ALA A 16 -6.46 4.08 -6.84
C ALA A 16 -7.98 3.96 -7.04
N THR A 17 -8.43 3.05 -7.93
CA THR A 17 -9.86 2.76 -8.12
C THR A 17 -10.47 2.15 -6.84
N LEU A 18 -9.79 1.19 -6.23
CA LEU A 18 -10.18 0.60 -4.96
C LEU A 18 -10.30 1.65 -3.86
N ASP A 19 -9.34 2.56 -3.76
CA ASP A 19 -9.31 3.62 -2.74
C ASP A 19 -10.48 4.59 -2.91
N ALA A 20 -10.84 4.93 -4.16
CA ALA A 20 -12.03 5.73 -4.46
C ALA A 20 -13.33 5.00 -4.07
N ILE A 21 -13.45 3.71 -4.39
CA ILE A 21 -14.59 2.88 -3.97
C ILE A 21 -14.65 2.77 -2.44
N ALA A 22 -13.51 2.55 -1.78
CA ALA A 22 -13.44 2.49 -0.33
C ALA A 22 -13.93 3.79 0.30
N LYS A 23 -13.53 4.96 -0.25
CA LYS A 23 -13.98 6.28 0.22
C LYS A 23 -15.50 6.42 0.12
N LEU A 24 -16.11 6.04 -1.00
CA LEU A 24 -17.57 6.04 -1.15
C LEU A 24 -18.24 5.16 -0.08
N LEU A 25 -17.75 3.93 0.08
CA LEU A 25 -18.35 2.96 0.99
C LEU A 25 -18.19 3.33 2.46
N VAL A 26 -17.05 3.89 2.90
CA VAL A 26 -16.88 4.27 4.32
C VAL A 26 -17.72 5.49 4.69
N GLN A 27 -18.13 6.31 3.73
CA GLN A 27 -19.04 7.44 3.95
C GLN A 27 -20.50 7.00 4.06
N GLU A 28 -20.90 5.91 3.40
CA GLU A 28 -22.25 5.41 3.37
C GLU A 28 -22.51 4.25 4.35
N THR A 29 -21.45 3.59 4.82
CA THR A 29 -21.54 2.37 5.62
C THR A 29 -20.61 2.44 6.85
N ASN A 30 -20.13 1.30 7.32
CA ASN A 30 -19.14 1.25 8.39
C ASN A 30 -17.78 0.74 7.90
N LEU A 31 -16.72 1.25 8.51
CA LEU A 31 -15.33 0.93 8.19
C LEU A 31 -15.04 -0.59 8.22
N ILE A 32 -15.62 -1.31 9.21
CA ILE A 32 -15.33 -2.73 9.41
C ILE A 32 -15.84 -3.55 8.23
N ALA A 33 -17.04 -3.26 7.73
CA ALA A 33 -17.61 -3.93 6.56
C ALA A 33 -16.75 -3.68 5.30
N VAL A 34 -16.25 -2.44 5.11
CA VAL A 34 -15.39 -2.11 3.99
C VAL A 34 -14.06 -2.87 4.06
N VAL A 35 -13.40 -2.91 5.22
CA VAL A 35 -12.16 -3.67 5.43
C VAL A 35 -12.42 -5.17 5.23
N TRP A 36 -13.50 -5.70 5.80
CA TRP A 36 -13.82 -7.11 5.69
C TRP A 36 -14.07 -7.54 4.24
N SER A 37 -14.86 -6.76 3.50
CA SER A 37 -15.17 -7.08 2.09
C SER A 37 -13.92 -7.08 1.20
N ARG A 38 -12.98 -6.17 1.46
CA ARG A 38 -11.70 -6.13 0.76
C ARG A 38 -10.92 -7.45 0.93
N PHE A 39 -10.83 -7.97 2.16
CA PHE A 39 -10.11 -9.22 2.42
C PHE A 39 -10.92 -10.45 2.03
N PHE A 40 -12.24 -10.40 2.09
CA PHE A 40 -13.12 -11.46 1.60
C PHE A 40 -12.90 -11.71 0.10
N GLY A 41 -13.01 -10.67 -0.73
CA GLY A 41 -12.79 -10.81 -2.17
C GLY A 41 -11.34 -11.20 -2.51
N GLN A 42 -10.34 -10.69 -1.78
CA GLN A 42 -8.95 -11.13 -1.93
C GLN A 42 -8.80 -12.62 -1.60
N SER A 43 -9.47 -13.14 -0.57
CA SER A 43 -9.41 -14.56 -0.18
C SER A 43 -10.02 -15.47 -1.23
N LEU A 44 -11.14 -15.04 -1.84
CA LEU A 44 -11.78 -15.79 -2.93
C LEU A 44 -10.85 -16.00 -4.12
N LEU A 45 -9.93 -15.05 -4.38
CA LEU A 45 -8.92 -15.16 -5.43
C LEU A 45 -7.66 -15.90 -4.95
N ALA A 46 -7.25 -15.69 -3.70
CA ALA A 46 -5.96 -16.15 -3.20
C ALA A 46 -5.87 -17.68 -3.15
N VAL A 47 -6.94 -18.35 -2.72
CA VAL A 47 -6.98 -19.82 -2.61
C VAL A 47 -6.86 -20.49 -3.99
N PRO A 48 -7.75 -20.21 -4.97
CA PRO A 48 -7.66 -20.87 -6.27
C PRO A 48 -6.40 -20.52 -7.05
N VAL A 49 -5.92 -19.27 -6.96
CA VAL A 49 -4.67 -18.84 -7.61
C VAL A 49 -3.47 -19.58 -7.02
N ALA A 50 -3.34 -19.62 -5.70
CA ALA A 50 -2.23 -20.30 -5.05
C ALA A 50 -2.26 -21.82 -5.34
N TYR A 51 -3.43 -22.44 -5.30
CA TYR A 51 -3.59 -23.86 -5.63
C TYR A 51 -3.24 -24.16 -7.09
N TYR A 52 -3.67 -23.32 -8.01
CA TYR A 52 -3.37 -23.48 -9.45
C TYR A 52 -1.87 -23.46 -9.75
N PHE A 53 -1.11 -22.56 -9.12
CA PHE A 53 0.33 -22.41 -9.40
C PHE A 53 1.24 -23.32 -8.56
N LEU A 54 0.82 -23.72 -7.35
CA LEU A 54 1.66 -24.48 -6.40
C LEU A 54 1.11 -25.88 -6.07
N GLY A 55 -0.07 -26.23 -6.56
CA GLY A 55 -0.74 -27.49 -6.24
C GLY A 55 -1.05 -27.64 -4.76
N ALA A 56 -1.12 -28.87 -4.25
CA ALA A 56 -1.49 -29.17 -2.88
C ALA A 56 -0.53 -28.64 -1.80
N HIS A 57 0.59 -28.03 -2.20
CA HIS A 57 1.61 -27.53 -1.27
C HIS A 57 1.58 -25.98 -1.13
N PHE A 58 0.57 -25.31 -1.66
CA PHE A 58 0.44 -23.85 -1.70
C PHE A 58 0.50 -23.15 -0.33
N TRP A 59 0.16 -23.86 0.73
CA TRP A 59 0.17 -23.37 2.12
C TRP A 59 1.51 -23.59 2.84
N LYS A 60 2.46 -24.33 2.26
CA LYS A 60 3.78 -24.57 2.89
C LYS A 60 4.61 -23.29 2.88
N THR A 61 5.08 -22.87 4.06
CA THR A 61 5.93 -21.69 4.27
C THR A 61 7.11 -22.05 5.17
N HIS A 62 8.24 -21.38 4.97
CA HIS A 62 9.42 -21.50 5.86
C HIS A 62 9.28 -20.65 7.12
N HIS A 63 8.41 -19.63 7.12
CA HIS A 63 8.31 -18.63 8.18
C HIS A 63 6.86 -18.28 8.51
N LEU A 64 6.10 -19.25 9.04
CA LEU A 64 4.66 -19.08 9.33
C LEU A 64 4.37 -17.83 10.20
N GLN A 65 5.14 -17.62 11.27
CA GLN A 65 4.92 -16.47 12.16
C GLN A 65 5.08 -15.13 11.45
N LEU A 66 6.06 -15.00 10.54
CA LEU A 66 6.23 -13.79 9.74
C LEU A 66 5.10 -13.61 8.74
N GLN A 67 4.58 -14.69 8.13
CA GLN A 67 3.42 -14.63 7.23
C GLN A 67 2.17 -14.16 7.98
N LEU A 68 1.93 -14.70 9.18
CA LEU A 68 0.78 -14.30 10.01
C LEU A 68 0.90 -12.83 10.42
N PHE A 69 2.04 -12.44 11.00
CA PHE A 69 2.27 -11.05 11.45
C PHE A 69 2.16 -10.05 10.30
N ARG A 70 2.78 -10.35 9.16
CA ARG A 70 2.68 -9.53 7.95
C ARG A 70 1.24 -9.35 7.49
N SER A 71 0.43 -10.41 7.52
CA SER A 71 -0.97 -10.35 7.10
C SER A 71 -1.82 -9.49 8.03
N VAL A 72 -1.56 -9.53 9.34
CA VAL A 72 -2.20 -8.63 10.32
C VAL A 72 -1.79 -7.17 10.07
N LEU A 73 -0.52 -6.91 9.78
CA LEU A 73 -0.06 -5.56 9.40
C LEU A 73 -0.77 -5.06 8.13
N LEU A 74 -1.04 -5.92 7.16
CA LEU A 74 -1.78 -5.55 5.96
C LEU A 74 -3.23 -5.15 6.27
N VAL A 75 -3.89 -5.83 7.21
CA VAL A 75 -5.22 -5.42 7.70
C VAL A 75 -5.14 -4.07 8.41
N ALA A 76 -4.15 -3.90 9.28
CA ALA A 76 -3.95 -2.63 9.99
C ALA A 76 -3.71 -1.46 9.03
N THR A 77 -2.86 -1.63 8.00
CA THR A 77 -2.65 -0.59 6.97
C THR A 77 -3.94 -0.24 6.24
N SER A 78 -4.73 -1.24 5.84
CA SER A 78 -5.98 -1.01 5.14
C SER A 78 -7.01 -0.30 6.04
N THR A 79 -7.11 -0.72 7.29
CA THR A 79 -8.03 -0.12 8.27
C THR A 79 -7.69 1.34 8.53
N LEU A 80 -6.41 1.63 8.78
CA LEU A 80 -5.94 3.00 9.03
C LEU A 80 -6.13 3.90 7.80
N PHE A 81 -5.87 3.37 6.60
CA PHE A 81 -6.05 4.13 5.37
C PHE A 81 -7.52 4.44 5.11
N PHE A 82 -8.39 3.44 5.16
CA PHE A 82 -9.83 3.64 4.93
C PHE A 82 -10.47 4.51 6.01
N ALA A 83 -10.00 4.40 7.27
CA ALA A 83 -10.41 5.32 8.32
C ALA A 83 -10.01 6.78 7.99
N GLY A 84 -8.80 7.00 7.48
CA GLY A 84 -8.34 8.32 7.06
C GLY A 84 -9.17 8.90 5.91
N LEU A 85 -9.62 8.07 4.97
CA LEU A 85 -10.45 8.47 3.82
C LEU A 85 -11.84 9.01 4.21
N TYR A 86 -12.31 8.70 5.41
CA TYR A 86 -13.58 9.23 5.91
C TYR A 86 -13.52 10.76 6.06
N TRP A 87 -12.37 11.31 6.47
CA TRP A 87 -12.22 12.73 6.78
C TRP A 87 -11.36 13.51 5.79
N LEU A 88 -10.47 12.84 5.07
CA LEU A 88 -9.48 13.51 4.22
C LEU A 88 -9.78 13.34 2.73
N PRO A 89 -9.43 14.35 1.91
CA PRO A 89 -9.45 14.22 0.46
C PRO A 89 -8.59 13.05 -0.02
N LEU A 90 -9.05 12.37 -1.09
CA LEU A 90 -8.40 11.16 -1.60
C LEU A 90 -6.93 11.40 -1.99
N ALA A 91 -6.65 12.51 -2.66
CA ALA A 91 -5.30 12.86 -3.11
C ALA A 91 -4.35 13.13 -1.92
N GLU A 92 -4.83 13.84 -0.90
CA GLU A 92 -4.04 14.16 0.31
C GLU A 92 -3.77 12.89 1.13
N ALA A 93 -4.80 12.07 1.35
CA ALA A 93 -4.67 10.79 2.03
C ALA A 93 -3.63 9.90 1.34
N SER A 94 -3.73 9.73 0.01
CA SER A 94 -2.78 8.94 -0.77
C SER A 94 -1.36 9.50 -0.68
N SER A 95 -1.19 10.83 -0.70
CA SER A 95 0.12 11.48 -0.64
C SER A 95 0.84 11.21 0.68
N ILE A 96 0.12 11.25 1.81
CA ILE A 96 0.70 10.95 3.12
C ILE A 96 1.21 9.51 3.17
N THR A 97 0.53 8.56 2.53
CA THR A 97 0.96 7.15 2.52
C THR A 97 2.25 6.93 1.74
N PHE A 98 2.55 7.78 0.75
CA PHE A 98 3.81 7.74 0.00
C PHE A 98 5.03 8.18 0.82
N THR A 99 4.87 8.51 2.07
CA THR A 99 5.97 8.67 3.02
C THR A 99 6.49 7.33 3.57
N ALA A 100 5.82 6.20 3.29
CA ALA A 100 6.28 4.89 3.71
C ALA A 100 7.76 4.59 3.36
N PRO A 101 8.32 4.98 2.19
CA PRO A 101 9.75 4.82 1.91
C PRO A 101 10.67 5.51 2.93
N ILE A 102 10.25 6.64 3.50
CA ILE A 102 11.00 7.35 4.55
C ILE A 102 11.07 6.48 5.81
N TRP A 103 9.95 5.92 6.21
CA TRP A 103 9.88 4.99 7.35
C TRP A 103 10.65 3.70 7.08
N VAL A 104 10.64 3.19 5.85
CA VAL A 104 11.47 2.06 5.43
C VAL A 104 12.95 2.39 5.65
N ALA A 105 13.44 3.56 5.23
CA ALA A 105 14.82 3.97 5.43
C ALA A 105 15.17 4.04 6.93
N ILE A 106 14.33 4.68 7.76
CA ILE A 106 14.53 4.80 9.21
C ILE A 106 14.59 3.43 9.89
N LEU A 107 13.70 2.51 9.49
CA LEU A 107 13.55 1.20 10.13
C LEU A 107 14.45 0.11 9.53
N SER A 108 15.15 0.37 8.41
CA SER A 108 16.02 -0.62 7.78
C SER A 108 17.15 -1.07 8.70
N LYS A 109 17.78 -0.15 9.43
CA LYS A 109 18.88 -0.50 10.36
C LYS A 109 18.42 -1.39 11.52
N PRO A 110 17.38 -1.03 12.31
CA PRO A 110 16.92 -1.87 13.42
C PRO A 110 16.30 -3.20 12.99
N ILE A 111 15.65 -3.27 11.80
CA ILE A 111 14.93 -4.48 11.36
C ILE A 111 15.79 -5.39 10.49
N LEU A 112 16.59 -4.83 9.59
CA LEU A 112 17.39 -5.58 8.62
C LEU A 112 18.90 -5.53 8.90
N GLY A 113 19.38 -4.64 9.80
CA GLY A 113 20.81 -4.39 10.03
C GLY A 113 21.48 -3.57 8.93
N GLU A 114 20.72 -2.99 8.00
CA GLU A 114 21.24 -2.18 6.90
C GLU A 114 21.50 -0.75 7.39
N GLU A 115 22.71 -0.22 7.11
CA GLU A 115 23.01 1.18 7.47
C GLU A 115 22.37 2.17 6.49
N VAL A 116 21.85 3.26 7.06
CA VAL A 116 21.24 4.37 6.31
C VAL A 116 22.23 5.51 6.28
N GLY A 117 22.59 5.96 5.09
CA GLY A 117 23.54 7.04 4.88
C GLY A 117 22.93 8.44 5.11
N LEU A 118 23.78 9.47 5.13
CA LEU A 118 23.34 10.86 5.29
C LEU A 118 22.37 11.30 4.17
N LYS A 119 22.56 10.78 2.97
CA LYS A 119 21.70 11.12 1.81
C LYS A 119 20.25 10.67 2.03
N GLU A 120 20.06 9.45 2.54
CA GLU A 120 18.74 8.90 2.85
C GLU A 120 18.06 9.73 3.95
N TRP A 121 18.80 10.22 4.93
CA TRP A 121 18.27 11.12 5.96
C TRP A 121 17.85 12.48 5.42
N ILE A 122 18.61 13.08 4.48
CA ILE A 122 18.22 14.33 3.81
C ILE A 122 16.92 14.11 3.01
N ILE A 123 16.85 13.01 2.25
CA ILE A 123 15.66 12.66 1.47
C ILE A 123 14.44 12.45 2.38
N ALA A 124 14.63 11.75 3.51
CA ALA A 124 13.58 11.57 4.52
C ALA A 124 13.11 12.93 5.07
N GLY A 125 14.02 13.86 5.34
CA GLY A 125 13.69 15.21 5.79
C GLY A 125 12.85 16.00 4.78
N ILE A 126 13.20 15.94 3.48
CA ILE A 126 12.42 16.58 2.41
C ILE A 126 11.02 16.00 2.34
N GLY A 127 10.87 14.67 2.37
CA GLY A 127 9.56 14.03 2.38
C GLY A 127 8.73 14.39 3.61
N PHE A 128 9.37 14.49 4.79
CA PHE A 128 8.72 14.94 6.02
C PHE A 128 8.22 16.38 5.93
N MET A 129 9.01 17.28 5.35
CA MET A 129 8.57 18.64 5.05
C MET A 129 7.32 18.63 4.16
N GLY A 130 7.28 17.77 3.15
CA GLY A 130 6.09 17.60 2.31
C GLY A 130 4.84 17.21 3.11
N ILE A 131 4.96 16.32 4.12
CA ILE A 131 3.85 16.00 5.02
C ILE A 131 3.37 17.25 5.76
N LEU A 132 4.29 18.07 6.28
CA LEU A 132 3.93 19.28 7.03
C LEU A 132 3.15 20.28 6.16
N PHE A 133 3.46 20.38 4.87
CA PHE A 133 2.71 21.22 3.91
C PHE A 133 1.28 20.71 3.67
N ILE A 134 1.05 19.39 3.69
CA ILE A 134 -0.28 18.79 3.53
C ILE A 134 -1.06 18.87 4.84
N VAL A 135 -0.45 18.42 5.94
CA VAL A 135 -1.13 18.26 7.25
C VAL A 135 -1.36 19.60 7.94
N ARG A 136 -0.42 20.55 7.82
CA ARG A 136 -0.46 21.90 8.41
C ARG A 136 -0.87 21.90 9.89
N PRO A 137 -0.11 21.21 10.76
CA PRO A 137 -0.46 21.11 12.18
C PRO A 137 -0.57 22.52 12.83
N GLY A 138 -1.60 22.70 13.66
CA GLY A 138 -1.85 23.98 14.32
C GLY A 138 -2.64 25.02 13.52
N THR A 139 -3.07 24.69 12.30
CA THR A 139 -3.97 25.54 11.50
C THR A 139 -5.42 25.06 11.59
N ALA A 140 -6.39 25.91 11.19
CA ALA A 140 -7.80 25.53 11.12
C ALA A 140 -8.10 24.39 10.10
N ILE A 141 -7.17 24.12 9.19
CA ILE A 141 -7.30 23.09 8.15
C ILE A 141 -6.80 21.72 8.67
N TYR A 142 -6.02 21.73 9.78
CA TYR A 142 -5.49 20.50 10.38
C TYR A 142 -6.61 19.54 10.76
N HIS A 143 -6.51 18.30 10.31
CA HIS A 143 -7.39 17.23 10.73
C HIS A 143 -6.58 16.10 11.37
N TRP A 144 -6.97 15.67 12.57
CA TRP A 144 -6.29 14.62 13.34
C TRP A 144 -6.17 13.29 12.57
N ALA A 145 -7.10 13.03 11.61
CA ALA A 145 -7.07 11.83 10.78
C ALA A 145 -5.80 11.71 9.94
N ALA A 146 -5.08 12.81 9.68
CA ALA A 146 -3.76 12.75 9.04
C ALA A 146 -2.76 11.92 9.84
N LEU A 147 -2.87 11.91 11.19
CA LEU A 147 -2.03 11.07 12.04
C LEU A 147 -2.29 9.57 11.81
N LEU A 148 -3.53 9.17 11.49
CA LEU A 148 -3.84 7.78 11.11
C LEU A 148 -3.07 7.37 9.87
N LEU A 149 -2.95 8.27 8.89
CA LEU A 149 -2.23 8.01 7.63
C LEU A 149 -0.72 7.99 7.83
N VAL A 150 -0.18 8.81 8.71
CA VAL A 150 1.23 8.74 9.12
C VAL A 150 1.52 7.41 9.84
N LEU A 151 0.64 7.00 10.76
CA LEU A 151 0.73 5.70 11.41
C LEU A 151 0.59 4.55 10.39
N MET A 152 -0.33 4.67 9.45
CA MET A 152 -0.48 3.72 8.35
C MET A 152 0.82 3.59 7.54
N ALA A 153 1.45 4.71 7.18
CA ALA A 153 2.72 4.69 6.44
C ALA A 153 3.84 3.99 7.22
N LEU A 154 3.91 4.21 8.53
CA LEU A 154 4.84 3.50 9.43
C LEU A 154 4.56 1.99 9.45
N VAL A 155 3.29 1.58 9.66
CA VAL A 155 2.88 0.16 9.68
C VAL A 155 3.15 -0.50 8.33
N ASN A 156 2.89 0.22 7.23
CA ASN A 156 3.19 -0.24 5.87
C ASN A 156 4.71 -0.41 5.63
N ALA A 157 5.54 0.45 6.19
CA ALA A 157 6.99 0.29 6.14
C ALA A 157 7.44 -1.00 6.84
N ILE A 158 6.91 -1.29 8.03
CA ILE A 158 7.19 -2.55 8.75
C ILE A 158 6.72 -3.75 7.93
N PHE A 159 5.51 -3.68 7.36
CA PHE A 159 4.98 -4.69 6.45
C PHE A 159 5.92 -4.97 5.26
N GLN A 160 6.46 -3.93 4.63
CA GLN A 160 7.40 -4.05 3.51
C GLN A 160 8.72 -4.69 3.95
N LEU A 161 9.30 -4.27 5.09
CA LEU A 161 10.55 -4.82 5.62
C LEU A 161 10.41 -6.30 6.01
N ILE A 162 9.27 -6.69 6.59
CA ILE A 162 8.99 -8.11 6.89
C ILE A 162 8.79 -8.91 5.61
N THR A 163 8.10 -8.34 4.60
CA THR A 163 7.94 -8.98 3.30
C THR A 163 9.30 -9.29 2.67
N ARG A 164 10.29 -8.40 2.83
CA ARG A 164 11.67 -8.62 2.36
C ARG A 164 12.36 -9.81 3.03
N LYS A 165 12.00 -10.14 4.28
CA LYS A 165 12.51 -11.35 4.97
C LYS A 165 11.90 -12.66 4.44
N LEU A 166 10.78 -12.58 3.73
CA LEU A 166 10.02 -13.74 3.23
C LEU A 166 10.40 -14.18 1.80
N THR A 167 11.53 -13.72 1.27
CA THR A 167 11.96 -13.99 -0.12
C THR A 167 12.21 -15.47 -0.43
N ARG A 168 12.29 -16.33 0.59
CA ARG A 168 12.40 -17.80 0.42
C ARG A 168 11.07 -18.48 0.12
N ASP A 169 9.95 -17.83 0.46
CA ASP A 169 8.61 -18.34 0.18
C ASP A 169 8.18 -17.93 -1.23
N SER A 170 7.23 -18.67 -1.81
CA SER A 170 6.63 -18.28 -3.09
C SER A 170 5.77 -17.03 -2.96
N ALA A 171 5.72 -16.20 -4.03
CA ALA A 171 4.81 -15.09 -4.15
C ALA A 171 3.34 -15.50 -3.94
N TYR A 172 2.96 -16.63 -4.49
CA TYR A 172 1.61 -17.17 -4.39
C TYR A 172 1.27 -17.64 -2.97
N THR A 173 2.24 -18.24 -2.25
CA THR A 173 2.09 -18.56 -0.82
C THR A 173 1.89 -17.29 0.00
N THR A 174 2.69 -16.26 -0.26
CA THR A 174 2.57 -14.96 0.41
C THR A 174 1.24 -14.27 0.10
N PHE A 175 0.76 -14.37 -1.14
CA PHE A 175 -0.56 -13.87 -1.53
C PHE A 175 -1.70 -14.62 -0.83
N PHE A 176 -1.59 -15.95 -0.74
CA PHE A 176 -2.54 -16.82 -0.04
C PHE A 176 -2.67 -16.41 1.44
N TYR A 177 -1.56 -16.32 2.17
CA TYR A 177 -1.59 -15.90 3.58
C TYR A 177 -2.15 -14.49 3.74
N SER A 178 -1.82 -13.56 2.85
CA SER A 178 -2.37 -12.20 2.89
C SER A 178 -3.89 -12.17 2.78
N GLY A 179 -4.47 -13.01 1.93
CA GLY A 179 -5.93 -13.11 1.77
C GLY A 179 -6.57 -13.79 2.97
N LEU A 180 -6.20 -15.05 3.24
CA LEU A 180 -6.88 -15.88 4.23
C LEU A 180 -6.70 -15.37 5.67
N VAL A 181 -5.46 -15.08 6.07
CA VAL A 181 -5.17 -14.54 7.41
C VAL A 181 -5.70 -13.11 7.54
N GLY A 182 -5.64 -12.33 6.44
CA GLY A 182 -6.25 -11.01 6.39
C GLY A 182 -7.76 -11.07 6.62
N LEU A 183 -8.46 -11.99 5.97
CA LEU A 183 -9.89 -12.22 6.19
C LEU A 183 -10.18 -12.66 7.64
N ALA A 184 -9.40 -13.62 8.17
CA ALA A 184 -9.57 -14.07 9.55
C ALA A 184 -9.38 -12.91 10.55
N ALA A 185 -8.32 -12.10 10.37
CA ALA A 185 -8.07 -10.93 11.21
C ALA A 185 -9.17 -9.85 11.07
N ALA A 186 -9.62 -9.55 9.85
CA ALA A 186 -10.73 -8.63 9.64
C ALA A 186 -12.04 -9.14 10.26
N SER A 187 -12.26 -10.47 10.26
CA SER A 187 -13.46 -11.09 10.85
C SER A 187 -13.51 -10.95 12.37
N THR A 188 -12.39 -10.82 13.06
CA THR A 188 -12.37 -10.53 14.51
C THR A 188 -12.96 -9.15 14.86
N LEU A 189 -13.02 -8.24 13.88
CA LEU A 189 -13.61 -6.92 14.05
C LEU A 189 -15.13 -6.90 13.88
N LEU A 190 -15.73 -7.92 13.22
CA LEU A 190 -17.17 -7.95 12.91
C LEU A 190 -18.08 -7.81 14.14
N PRO A 191 -17.76 -8.37 15.34
CA PRO A 191 -18.59 -8.16 16.53
C PRO A 191 -18.72 -6.70 16.98
N PHE A 192 -17.81 -5.85 16.52
CA PHE A 192 -17.77 -4.40 16.82
C PHE A 192 -18.34 -3.55 15.67
N ALA A 193 -18.79 -4.20 14.59
CA ALA A 193 -19.36 -3.50 13.46
C ALA A 193 -20.77 -3.01 13.79
N GLU A 194 -21.07 -1.77 13.41
CA GLU A 194 -22.44 -1.29 13.41
C GLU A 194 -23.27 -2.04 12.36
N PRO A 195 -24.59 -2.22 12.60
CA PRO A 195 -25.47 -2.80 11.60
C PRO A 195 -25.40 -2.03 10.28
N LEU A 196 -25.34 -2.76 9.17
CA LEU A 196 -25.38 -2.11 7.86
C LEU A 196 -26.77 -1.49 7.64
N PRO A 197 -26.84 -0.27 7.09
CA PRO A 197 -28.11 0.31 6.65
C PRO A 197 -28.70 -0.51 5.50
N ASN A 198 -29.91 -0.19 5.09
CA ASN A 198 -30.50 -0.76 3.88
C ASN A 198 -29.68 -0.31 2.66
N LEU A 199 -28.84 -1.20 2.17
CA LEU A 199 -27.91 -0.91 1.09
C LEU A 199 -28.60 -1.02 -0.27
N SER A 200 -28.28 -0.09 -1.16
CA SER A 200 -28.66 -0.18 -2.57
C SER A 200 -27.91 -1.34 -3.26
N ILE A 201 -28.44 -1.82 -4.37
CA ILE A 201 -27.74 -2.82 -5.20
C ILE A 201 -26.36 -2.30 -5.67
N THR A 202 -26.24 -0.99 -5.91
CA THR A 202 -24.97 -0.34 -6.25
C THR A 202 -23.93 -0.50 -5.14
N ALA A 203 -24.30 -0.28 -3.87
CA ALA A 203 -23.40 -0.46 -2.75
C ALA A 203 -22.89 -1.91 -2.66
N TRP A 204 -23.77 -2.91 -2.86
CA TRP A 204 -23.36 -4.32 -2.90
C TRP A 204 -22.39 -4.64 -4.04
N ILE A 205 -22.62 -4.05 -5.23
CA ILE A 205 -21.69 -4.17 -6.36
C ILE A 205 -20.34 -3.53 -6.01
N LEU A 206 -20.33 -2.35 -5.36
CA LEU A 206 -19.09 -1.68 -4.95
C LEU A 206 -18.33 -2.51 -3.90
N PHE A 207 -19.00 -3.15 -2.94
CA PHE A 207 -18.37 -4.09 -2.00
C PHE A 207 -17.70 -5.26 -2.72
N ALA A 208 -18.37 -5.86 -3.69
CA ALA A 208 -17.82 -6.97 -4.48
C ALA A 208 -16.61 -6.51 -5.31
N LEU A 209 -16.71 -5.36 -5.97
CA LEU A 209 -15.62 -4.77 -6.74
C LEU A 209 -14.43 -4.41 -5.87
N LEU A 210 -14.64 -3.83 -4.69
CA LEU A 210 -13.58 -3.50 -3.73
C LEU A 210 -12.73 -4.72 -3.39
N GLY A 211 -13.37 -5.84 -3.07
CA GLY A 211 -12.69 -7.08 -2.74
C GLY A 211 -11.93 -7.69 -3.91
N LEU A 212 -12.54 -7.74 -5.09
CA LEU A 212 -11.92 -8.30 -6.30
C LEU A 212 -10.76 -7.43 -6.79
N LEU A 213 -10.94 -6.12 -6.88
CA LEU A 213 -9.89 -5.18 -7.28
C LEU A 213 -8.70 -5.24 -6.31
N GLY A 214 -8.98 -5.30 -4.99
CA GLY A 214 -7.95 -5.45 -3.97
C GLY A 214 -7.14 -6.72 -4.13
N GLY A 215 -7.80 -7.84 -4.40
CA GLY A 215 -7.15 -9.12 -4.66
C GLY A 215 -6.28 -9.09 -5.92
N VAL A 216 -6.84 -8.62 -7.04
CA VAL A 216 -6.11 -8.53 -8.32
C VAL A 216 -4.94 -7.57 -8.22
N ALA A 217 -5.13 -6.36 -7.68
CA ALA A 217 -4.08 -5.36 -7.54
C ALA A 217 -2.93 -5.90 -6.67
N HIS A 218 -3.25 -6.53 -5.54
CA HIS A 218 -2.24 -7.11 -4.65
C HIS A 218 -1.45 -8.24 -5.32
N LEU A 219 -2.13 -9.13 -6.07
CA LEU A 219 -1.46 -10.18 -6.83
C LEU A 219 -0.50 -9.59 -7.87
N LEU A 220 -0.93 -8.57 -8.62
CA LEU A 220 -0.09 -7.93 -9.63
C LEU A 220 1.16 -7.28 -9.04
N VAL A 221 1.04 -6.58 -7.89
CA VAL A 221 2.19 -6.03 -7.16
C VAL A 221 3.15 -7.14 -6.74
N VAL A 222 2.63 -8.20 -6.12
CA VAL A 222 3.47 -9.31 -5.68
C VAL A 222 4.21 -9.92 -6.85
N LEU A 223 3.54 -10.20 -7.97
CA LEU A 223 4.15 -10.75 -9.18
C LEU A 223 5.20 -9.81 -9.80
N ALA A 224 4.96 -8.50 -9.78
CA ALA A 224 5.92 -7.53 -10.28
C ALA A 224 7.19 -7.49 -9.41
N LEU A 225 7.04 -7.47 -8.08
CA LEU A 225 8.14 -7.46 -7.12
C LEU A 225 9.00 -8.74 -7.16
N TYR A 226 8.44 -9.85 -7.58
CA TYR A 226 9.21 -11.09 -7.78
C TYR A 226 10.02 -11.10 -9.08
N GLN A 227 9.65 -10.26 -10.06
CA GLN A 227 10.33 -10.17 -11.35
C GLN A 227 11.35 -9.02 -11.43
N MET A 228 11.14 -7.97 -10.63
CA MET A 228 12.02 -6.79 -10.60
C MET A 228 12.36 -6.40 -9.17
N ARG A 229 13.52 -5.76 -9.01
CA ARG A 229 13.92 -5.25 -7.71
C ARG A 229 13.00 -4.10 -7.28
N PRO A 230 12.63 -4.01 -5.98
CA PRO A 230 11.69 -2.98 -5.49
C PRO A 230 12.06 -1.57 -5.93
N HIS A 231 13.34 -1.20 -5.88
CA HIS A 231 13.83 0.13 -6.26
C HIS A 231 13.56 0.51 -7.73
N GLN A 232 13.41 -0.47 -8.64
CA GLN A 232 13.10 -0.22 -10.05
C GLN A 232 11.61 0.07 -10.27
N LEU A 233 10.75 -0.40 -9.37
CA LEU A 233 9.29 -0.22 -9.46
C LEU A 233 8.79 0.98 -8.65
N THR A 234 9.54 1.39 -7.61
CA THR A 234 9.11 2.47 -6.71
C THR A 234 8.81 3.81 -7.41
N PRO A 235 9.52 4.27 -8.48
CA PRO A 235 9.12 5.49 -9.19
C PRO A 235 7.70 5.42 -9.73
N LEU A 236 7.25 4.22 -10.07
CA LEU A 236 5.92 3.99 -10.66
C LEU A 236 4.79 4.11 -9.62
N VAL A 237 5.12 4.04 -8.32
CA VAL A 237 4.12 4.25 -7.24
C VAL A 237 3.53 5.65 -7.33
N PHE A 238 4.34 6.66 -7.72
CA PHE A 238 3.85 8.04 -7.83
C PHE A 238 2.82 8.24 -8.95
N LEU A 239 2.75 7.33 -9.93
CA LEU A 239 1.68 7.34 -10.93
C LEU A 239 0.30 7.10 -10.29
N GLN A 240 0.23 6.38 -9.15
CA GLN A 240 -1.01 6.20 -8.40
C GLN A 240 -1.56 7.54 -7.89
N LEU A 241 -0.69 8.50 -7.54
CA LEU A 241 -1.11 9.83 -7.11
C LEU A 241 -1.87 10.58 -8.21
N ILE A 242 -1.46 10.43 -9.48
CA ILE A 242 -2.17 11.04 -10.62
C ILE A 242 -3.62 10.51 -10.66
N TRP A 243 -3.80 9.21 -10.47
CA TRP A 243 -5.13 8.60 -10.42
C TRP A 243 -5.92 9.02 -9.18
N ALA A 244 -5.26 9.13 -8.02
CA ALA A 244 -5.90 9.60 -6.79
C ALA A 244 -6.42 11.05 -6.94
N VAL A 245 -5.65 11.94 -7.57
CA VAL A 245 -6.09 13.31 -7.88
C VAL A 245 -7.23 13.29 -8.90
N ALA A 246 -7.11 12.49 -9.97
CA ALA A 246 -8.15 12.39 -10.99
C ALA A 246 -9.48 11.88 -10.40
N TYR A 247 -9.46 10.81 -9.61
CA TYR A 247 -10.68 10.31 -8.95
C TYR A 247 -11.20 11.27 -7.86
N GLY A 248 -10.30 11.92 -7.11
CA GLY A 248 -10.67 12.97 -6.16
C GLY A 248 -11.49 14.06 -6.82
N TYR A 249 -11.06 14.54 -7.99
CA TYR A 249 -11.79 15.54 -8.75
C TYR A 249 -13.07 15.00 -9.40
N LEU A 250 -12.97 13.88 -10.13
CA LEU A 250 -14.08 13.38 -10.95
C LEU A 250 -15.25 12.81 -10.12
N ILE A 251 -14.96 12.22 -8.97
CA ILE A 251 -15.97 11.51 -8.15
C ILE A 251 -16.41 12.38 -6.96
N PHE A 252 -15.46 13.07 -6.31
CA PHE A 252 -15.70 13.78 -5.05
C PHE A 252 -15.68 15.29 -5.21
N ASN A 253 -15.34 15.81 -6.41
CA ASN A 253 -15.13 17.24 -6.66
C ASN A 253 -14.08 17.87 -5.71
N GLU A 254 -13.08 17.08 -5.31
CA GLU A 254 -11.99 17.45 -4.42
C GLU A 254 -10.74 17.77 -5.24
N LEU A 255 -10.27 19.01 -5.18
CA LEU A 255 -8.96 19.40 -5.72
C LEU A 255 -8.03 19.77 -4.57
N PRO A 256 -6.77 19.26 -4.60
CA PRO A 256 -5.77 19.69 -3.63
C PRO A 256 -5.52 21.20 -3.77
N ASP A 257 -5.39 21.88 -2.64
CA ASP A 257 -5.00 23.30 -2.65
C ASP A 257 -3.51 23.48 -2.97
N GLY A 258 -3.08 24.73 -3.19
CA GLY A 258 -1.70 25.01 -3.61
C GLY A 258 -0.64 24.51 -2.63
N TRP A 259 -0.91 24.52 -1.32
CA TRP A 259 0.02 24.00 -0.32
C TRP A 259 0.09 22.48 -0.33
N SER A 260 -1.05 21.81 -0.49
CA SER A 260 -1.10 20.36 -0.67
C SER A 260 -0.35 19.92 -1.92
N VAL A 261 -0.50 20.67 -3.04
CA VAL A 261 0.28 20.40 -4.28
C VAL A 261 1.78 20.53 -4.05
N ILE A 262 2.24 21.56 -3.33
CA ILE A 262 3.66 21.71 -2.97
C ILE A 262 4.13 20.50 -2.14
N GLY A 263 3.34 20.11 -1.13
CA GLY A 263 3.62 18.93 -0.30
C GLY A 263 3.71 17.64 -1.11
N MET A 264 2.79 17.42 -2.06
CA MET A 264 2.79 16.28 -2.96
C MET A 264 4.04 16.23 -3.85
N ILE A 265 4.45 17.37 -4.40
CA ILE A 265 5.69 17.48 -5.21
C ILE A 265 6.91 17.16 -4.36
N LEU A 266 7.00 17.67 -3.11
CA LEU A 266 8.12 17.37 -2.21
C LEU A 266 8.19 15.89 -1.87
N ILE A 267 7.06 15.24 -1.56
CA ILE A 267 7.01 13.80 -1.27
C ILE A 267 7.40 12.98 -2.51
N ALA A 268 6.83 13.31 -3.67
CA ALA A 268 7.13 12.62 -4.92
C ALA A 268 8.62 12.76 -5.32
N SER A 269 9.17 13.98 -5.21
CA SER A 269 10.58 14.24 -5.54
C SER A 269 11.53 13.55 -4.57
N SER A 270 11.22 13.52 -3.26
CA SER A 270 12.01 12.81 -2.26
C SER A 270 12.04 11.31 -2.53
N GLY A 271 10.90 10.71 -2.83
CA GLY A 271 10.80 9.31 -3.21
C GLY A 271 11.56 8.99 -4.50
N ALA A 272 11.40 9.79 -5.54
CA ALA A 272 12.13 9.63 -6.80
C ALA A 272 13.66 9.76 -6.60
N TRP A 273 14.10 10.70 -5.77
CA TRP A 273 15.54 10.87 -5.46
C TRP A 273 16.10 9.70 -4.66
N LEU A 274 15.36 9.16 -3.70
CA LEU A 274 15.77 7.96 -2.95
C LEU A 274 16.10 6.80 -3.90
N ILE A 275 15.28 6.61 -4.91
CA ILE A 275 15.43 5.56 -5.91
C ILE A 275 16.65 5.81 -6.81
N TRP A 276 16.80 7.04 -7.28
CA TRP A 276 17.94 7.44 -8.12
C TRP A 276 19.27 7.14 -7.43
N ASN A 277 19.40 7.47 -6.15
CA ASN A 277 20.63 7.22 -5.39
C ASN A 277 20.93 5.74 -5.21
N HIS A 278 19.93 4.89 -5.01
CA HIS A 278 20.15 3.43 -4.93
C HIS A 278 20.65 2.85 -6.27
N HIS A 279 20.27 3.43 -7.42
CA HIS A 279 20.82 3.03 -8.72
C HIS A 279 22.28 3.42 -8.88
N ALA A 280 22.69 4.60 -8.41
CA ALA A 280 24.05 5.09 -8.54
C ALA A 280 25.05 4.36 -7.62
N SER A 281 24.56 3.71 -6.55
CA SER A 281 25.39 3.01 -5.56
C SER A 281 25.54 1.50 -5.78
N ALA A 282 24.87 0.93 -6.79
CA ALA A 282 25.01 -0.48 -7.15
C ALA A 282 26.41 -0.70 -7.77
N PRO A 283 27.30 -1.57 -7.19
CA PRO A 283 28.58 -1.84 -7.77
C PRO A 283 28.39 -2.37 -9.19
N GLN A 284 29.02 -1.73 -10.18
CA GLN A 284 29.20 -2.27 -11.52
C GLN A 284 29.80 -3.66 -11.34
N LYS A 285 29.10 -4.72 -11.78
CA LYS A 285 29.71 -6.03 -11.94
C LYS A 285 30.92 -5.83 -12.84
N THR A 286 32.09 -5.91 -12.25
CA THR A 286 33.35 -6.05 -12.98
C THR A 286 33.15 -7.26 -13.90
N GLN A 287 33.08 -7.01 -15.19
CA GLN A 287 33.27 -8.05 -16.19
C GLN A 287 34.66 -8.62 -15.91
N ILE A 288 34.71 -9.79 -15.27
CA ILE A 288 35.90 -10.60 -15.29
C ILE A 288 35.92 -11.20 -16.70
N ASP A 289 36.65 -10.50 -17.56
CA ASP A 289 37.08 -11.02 -18.86
C ASP A 289 37.81 -12.33 -18.61
N GLY A 290 37.33 -13.36 -19.34
CA GLY A 290 37.97 -14.66 -19.38
C GLY A 290 39.40 -14.58 -19.93
N ARG A 291 40.32 -15.19 -19.24
CA ARG A 291 41.49 -15.84 -19.82
C ARG A 291 41.59 -17.25 -19.26
#